data_75125df0fdbb878f4fe5cd0456f10a00
#
_entry.id   75125df0fdbb878f4fe5cd0456f10a00
#
_cell.length_a   1.000
_cell.length_b   1.000
_cell.length_c   1.000
_cell.angle_alpha   90.00
_cell.angle_beta   90.00
_cell.angle_gamma   90.00
#
_symmetry.space_group_name_H-M   'P 1'
#
loop_
_entity.id
_entity.type
_entity.pdbx_description
1 polymer ?
#
loop_
_entity_poly.entity_id
_entity_poly.type
_entity_poly.pdbx_seq_one_letter_code
_entity_poly.pdbx_strand_id
1 'polypeptide(L)'
;SDLAPYHDAAAREIPFVTINGTRPEVPAPDFSTGDALGIRAAVAHLHELGHTRIALLTGRTHIVPALRKAEAFTQVMGELIGDHSPIIEETFYTYEAAAAHTHALLERGATAIITGSDLQALGAIRTITSLGLSVPGDISVIGFDDTFLMGHLDPALTTIHQPVPSIVSSAVRSLFEALRAPDYVPTHADYVFSPDLIVRGSTGHAH
;
A
#
# COMPACT_ATOMS: atom_id res chain seq x y z
N SER A 1 1.82 -5.69 -17.31
CA SER A 1 0.41 -6.01 -17.60
C SER A 1 0.17 -5.83 -19.08
N ASP A 2 -0.64 -6.71 -19.68
CA ASP A 2 -1.10 -6.54 -21.05
C ASP A 2 -2.12 -5.39 -21.10
N LEU A 3 -1.83 -4.36 -21.88
CA LEU A 3 -2.69 -3.18 -22.05
C LEU A 3 -3.66 -3.30 -23.24
N ALA A 4 -3.55 -4.35 -24.05
CA ALA A 4 -4.36 -4.55 -25.24
C ALA A 4 -5.89 -4.49 -24.97
N PRO A 5 -6.46 -5.06 -23.88
CA PRO A 5 -7.88 -4.97 -23.62
C PRO A 5 -8.38 -3.54 -23.38
N TYR A 6 -7.57 -2.69 -22.77
CA TYR A 6 -7.94 -1.29 -22.53
C TYR A 6 -7.90 -0.46 -23.82
N HIS A 7 -6.90 -0.69 -24.68
CA HIS A 7 -6.82 -0.04 -25.97
C HIS A 7 -7.93 -0.49 -26.91
N ASP A 8 -8.32 -1.78 -26.89
CA ASP A 8 -9.46 -2.29 -27.66
C ASP A 8 -10.78 -1.63 -27.23
N ALA A 9 -11.02 -1.54 -25.91
CA ALA A 9 -12.19 -0.86 -25.39
C ALA A 9 -12.24 0.61 -25.78
N ALA A 10 -11.11 1.32 -25.69
CA ALA A 10 -11.00 2.72 -26.10
C ALA A 10 -11.20 2.91 -27.61
N ALA A 11 -10.63 2.06 -28.46
CA ALA A 11 -10.80 2.10 -29.90
C ALA A 11 -12.25 1.84 -30.35
N ARG A 12 -13.04 1.17 -29.50
CA ARG A 12 -14.47 0.93 -29.69
C ARG A 12 -15.36 1.96 -29.01
N GLU A 13 -14.78 3.02 -28.46
CA GLU A 13 -15.47 4.09 -27.73
C GLU A 13 -16.34 3.58 -26.56
N ILE A 14 -15.92 2.44 -25.95
CA ILE A 14 -16.60 1.90 -24.77
C ILE A 14 -16.13 2.67 -23.55
N PRO A 15 -17.00 3.39 -22.82
CA PRO A 15 -16.61 4.08 -21.59
C PRO A 15 -16.18 3.10 -20.51
N PHE A 16 -15.02 3.36 -19.91
CA PHE A 16 -14.54 2.62 -18.76
C PHE A 16 -13.73 3.54 -17.84
N VAL A 17 -13.58 3.13 -16.60
CA VAL A 17 -12.72 3.75 -15.59
C VAL A 17 -11.85 2.66 -14.98
N THR A 18 -10.75 3.06 -14.36
CA THR A 18 -9.87 2.13 -13.67
C THR A 18 -9.74 2.51 -12.19
N ILE A 19 -9.44 1.53 -11.36
CA ILE A 19 -9.24 1.72 -9.93
C ILE A 19 -7.90 1.08 -9.54
N ASN A 20 -7.09 1.85 -8.81
CA ASN A 20 -5.80 1.43 -8.25
C ASN A 20 -4.79 0.94 -9.31
N GLY A 21 -4.60 1.69 -10.37
CA GLY A 21 -3.36 1.48 -11.02
C GLY A 21 -3.31 1.23 -12.48
N THR A 22 -3.80 2.16 -13.23
CA THR A 22 -3.38 2.20 -14.62
C THR A 22 -2.09 2.99 -14.81
N ARG A 23 -1.56 2.81 -15.98
CA ARG A 23 -0.44 3.57 -16.51
C ARG A 23 -0.97 4.71 -17.38
N PRO A 24 -0.19 5.79 -17.55
CA PRO A 24 -0.60 6.93 -18.39
C PRO A 24 -1.01 6.58 -19.82
N GLU A 25 -0.54 5.42 -20.32
CA GLU A 25 -0.86 4.93 -21.66
C GLU A 25 -2.29 4.40 -21.80
N VAL A 26 -3.01 4.17 -20.68
CA VAL A 26 -4.41 3.74 -20.72
C VAL A 26 -5.30 4.97 -20.80
N PRO A 27 -6.09 5.13 -21.89
CA PRO A 27 -6.92 6.31 -22.11
C PRO A 27 -8.23 6.23 -21.32
N ALA A 28 -8.13 6.27 -19.99
CA ALA A 28 -9.29 6.25 -19.09
C ALA A 28 -8.97 6.97 -17.78
N PRO A 29 -9.97 7.52 -17.10
CA PRO A 29 -9.80 8.03 -15.74
C PRO A 29 -9.40 6.92 -14.77
N ASP A 30 -8.34 7.14 -13.97
CA ASP A 30 -7.92 6.25 -12.88
C ASP A 30 -8.25 6.88 -11.51
N PHE A 31 -8.80 6.06 -10.63
CA PHE A 31 -9.17 6.46 -9.27
C PHE A 31 -8.35 5.63 -8.30
N SER A 32 -7.40 6.26 -7.60
CA SER A 32 -6.45 5.53 -6.77
C SER A 32 -6.20 6.17 -5.42
N THR A 33 -5.73 5.35 -4.48
CA THR A 33 -5.16 5.84 -3.22
C THR A 33 -3.79 6.47 -3.47
N GLY A 34 -3.48 7.53 -2.74
CA GLY A 34 -2.16 8.13 -2.71
C GLY A 34 -1.14 7.26 -1.98
N ASP A 35 -0.69 6.17 -2.62
CA ASP A 35 0.25 5.20 -2.04
C ASP A 35 1.48 5.88 -1.43
N ALA A 36 2.05 6.87 -2.12
CA ALA A 36 3.21 7.62 -1.65
C ALA A 36 2.95 8.42 -0.37
N LEU A 37 1.75 9.01 -0.24
CA LEU A 37 1.35 9.72 0.97
C LEU A 37 1.20 8.77 2.15
N GLY A 38 0.59 7.61 1.94
CA GLY A 38 0.44 6.58 2.98
C GLY A 38 1.79 6.05 3.46
N ILE A 39 2.70 5.72 2.55
CA ILE A 39 4.05 5.26 2.89
C ILE A 39 4.83 6.36 3.62
N ARG A 40 4.74 7.61 3.18
CA ARG A 40 5.38 8.74 3.89
C ARG A 40 4.88 8.87 5.32
N ALA A 41 3.56 8.78 5.53
CA ALA A 41 2.97 8.86 6.86
C ALA A 41 3.43 7.70 7.75
N ALA A 42 3.51 6.47 7.21
CA ALA A 42 3.97 5.29 7.94
C ALA A 42 5.46 5.40 8.35
N VAL A 43 6.35 5.81 7.42
CA VAL A 43 7.78 5.99 7.71
C VAL A 43 7.99 7.12 8.71
N ALA A 44 7.31 8.26 8.55
CA ALA A 44 7.43 9.39 9.48
C ALA A 44 7.01 9.00 10.90
N HIS A 45 5.90 8.29 11.06
CA HIS A 45 5.43 7.78 12.34
C HIS A 45 6.45 6.84 13.01
N LEU A 46 7.01 5.89 12.27
CA LEU A 46 8.03 4.98 12.81
C LEU A 46 9.34 5.71 13.14
N HIS A 47 9.71 6.69 12.34
CA HIS A 47 10.88 7.53 12.60
C HIS A 47 10.71 8.36 13.88
N GLU A 48 9.53 8.94 14.11
CA GLU A 48 9.18 9.65 15.35
C GLU A 48 9.25 8.73 16.59
N LEU A 49 8.98 7.43 16.42
CA LEU A 49 9.14 6.40 17.44
C LEU A 49 10.60 5.92 17.61
N GLY A 50 11.54 6.49 16.85
CA GLY A 50 12.97 6.19 16.93
C GLY A 50 13.46 5.07 16.01
N HIS A 51 12.60 4.49 15.17
CA HIS A 51 13.02 3.46 14.22
C HIS A 51 13.86 4.05 13.07
N THR A 52 15.02 3.46 12.83
CA THR A 52 15.89 3.80 11.69
C THR A 52 16.11 2.60 10.76
N ARG A 53 15.82 1.38 11.23
CA ARG A 53 15.90 0.15 10.43
C ARG A 53 14.48 -0.33 10.12
N ILE A 54 13.85 0.33 9.17
CA ILE A 54 12.49 0.05 8.74
C ILE A 54 12.55 -0.81 7.47
N ALA A 55 11.70 -1.83 7.38
CA ALA A 55 11.55 -2.66 6.19
C ALA A 55 10.18 -2.45 5.54
N LEU A 56 10.12 -2.60 4.22
CA LEU A 56 8.89 -2.70 3.46
C LEU A 56 8.71 -4.13 2.95
N LEU A 57 7.57 -4.74 3.28
CA LEU A 57 7.11 -6.00 2.70
C LEU A 57 5.92 -5.68 1.79
N THR A 58 6.10 -5.79 0.48
CA THR A 58 5.09 -5.34 -0.49
C THR A 58 4.74 -6.39 -1.53
N GLY A 59 3.78 -6.09 -2.40
CA GLY A 59 3.50 -6.87 -3.59
C GLY A 59 4.62 -6.80 -4.61
N ARG A 60 4.51 -7.60 -5.67
CA ARG A 60 5.46 -7.58 -6.78
C ARG A 60 5.37 -6.26 -7.55
N THR A 61 6.49 -5.62 -7.84
CA THR A 61 6.56 -4.27 -8.43
C THR A 61 6.10 -4.19 -9.89
N HIS A 62 5.79 -5.30 -10.56
CA HIS A 62 5.04 -5.25 -11.82
C HIS A 62 3.56 -4.84 -11.63
N ILE A 63 3.05 -4.80 -10.39
CA ILE A 63 1.74 -4.29 -9.99
C ILE A 63 1.91 -2.82 -9.58
N VAL A 64 1.18 -1.91 -10.22
CA VAL A 64 1.37 -0.47 -10.07
C VAL A 64 1.33 0.04 -8.62
N PRO A 65 0.36 -0.32 -7.76
CA PRO A 65 0.38 0.10 -6.36
C PRO A 65 1.60 -0.40 -5.57
N ALA A 66 2.11 -1.61 -5.88
CA ALA A 66 3.32 -2.12 -5.24
C ALA A 66 4.56 -1.33 -5.65
N LEU A 67 4.68 -1.00 -6.94
CA LEU A 67 5.76 -0.15 -7.45
C LEU A 67 5.74 1.23 -6.79
N ARG A 68 4.58 1.90 -6.77
CA ARG A 68 4.41 3.22 -6.13
C ARG A 68 4.82 3.20 -4.65
N LYS A 69 4.45 2.14 -3.90
CA LYS A 69 4.85 1.97 -2.50
C LYS A 69 6.36 1.79 -2.35
N ALA A 70 6.98 0.97 -3.19
CA ALA A 70 8.42 0.70 -3.13
C ALA A 70 9.25 1.94 -3.48
N GLU A 71 8.87 2.67 -4.53
CA GLU A 71 9.52 3.93 -4.93
C GLU A 71 9.39 4.99 -3.83
N ALA A 72 8.16 5.19 -3.31
CA ALA A 72 7.91 6.14 -2.23
C ALA A 72 8.69 5.77 -0.96
N PHE A 73 8.75 4.49 -0.61
CA PHE A 73 9.51 4.01 0.54
C PHE A 73 11.00 4.33 0.40
N THR A 74 11.59 4.01 -0.74
CA THR A 74 13.01 4.31 -1.02
C THR A 74 13.29 5.81 -0.93
N GLN A 75 12.42 6.63 -1.52
CA GLN A 75 12.56 8.08 -1.48
C GLN A 75 12.47 8.61 -0.03
N VAL A 76 11.45 8.20 0.71
CA VAL A 76 11.19 8.71 2.07
C VAL A 76 12.26 8.24 3.06
N MET A 77 12.75 6.99 2.95
CA MET A 77 13.86 6.51 3.77
C MET A 77 15.14 7.32 3.52
N GLY A 78 15.42 7.68 2.27
CA GLY A 78 16.54 8.57 1.94
C GLY A 78 16.36 9.97 2.52
N GLU A 79 15.17 10.55 2.44
CA GLU A 79 14.89 11.91 2.89
C GLU A 79 14.88 12.06 4.42
N LEU A 80 14.24 11.13 5.14
CA LEU A 80 14.02 11.26 6.59
C LEU A 80 15.10 10.57 7.43
N ILE A 81 15.68 9.48 6.92
CA ILE A 81 16.60 8.62 7.69
C ILE A 81 18.00 8.64 7.11
N GLY A 82 18.17 9.03 5.83
CA GLY A 82 19.45 8.97 5.12
C GLY A 82 19.79 7.58 4.58
N ASP A 83 18.84 6.65 4.59
CA ASP A 83 19.02 5.30 4.02
C ASP A 83 18.59 5.28 2.56
N HIS A 84 19.55 5.18 1.65
CA HIS A 84 19.33 5.13 0.20
C HIS A 84 19.28 3.69 -0.37
N SER A 85 19.39 2.68 0.48
CA SER A 85 19.26 1.26 0.13
C SER A 85 18.43 0.50 1.16
N PRO A 86 17.16 0.92 1.38
CA PRO A 86 16.35 0.39 2.44
C PRO A 86 15.99 -1.10 2.21
N ILE A 87 15.51 -1.74 3.27
CA ILE A 87 15.11 -3.13 3.24
C ILE A 87 13.75 -3.24 2.56
N ILE A 88 13.70 -3.77 1.33
CA ILE A 88 12.46 -4.07 0.62
C ILE A 88 12.43 -5.57 0.30
N GLU A 89 11.28 -6.18 0.51
CA GLU A 89 10.99 -7.56 0.13
C GLU A 89 9.69 -7.62 -0.66
N GLU A 90 9.75 -8.24 -1.84
CA GLU A 90 8.60 -8.40 -2.73
C GLU A 90 7.99 -9.79 -2.60
N THR A 91 6.68 -9.87 -2.41
CA THR A 91 5.98 -11.14 -2.31
C THR A 91 4.55 -11.02 -2.85
N PHE A 92 3.69 -11.98 -2.57
CA PHE A 92 2.25 -11.86 -2.86
C PHE A 92 1.51 -11.15 -1.71
N TYR A 93 0.37 -10.54 -2.02
CA TYR A 93 -0.53 -9.94 -1.03
C TYR A 93 -1.33 -11.02 -0.26
N THR A 94 -0.63 -12.03 0.27
CA THR A 94 -1.24 -13.10 1.04
C THR A 94 -0.56 -13.26 2.39
N TYR A 95 -1.31 -13.81 3.34
CA TYR A 95 -0.83 -14.11 4.67
C TYR A 95 0.38 -15.06 4.65
N GLU A 96 0.27 -16.17 3.90
CA GLU A 96 1.29 -17.23 3.84
C GLU A 96 2.61 -16.73 3.23
N ALA A 97 2.48 -15.94 2.15
CA ALA A 97 3.65 -15.39 1.50
C ALA A 97 4.37 -14.39 2.42
N ALA A 98 3.64 -13.52 3.11
CA ALA A 98 4.23 -12.60 4.09
C ALA A 98 4.89 -13.36 5.25
N ALA A 99 4.23 -14.38 5.79
CA ALA A 99 4.81 -15.20 6.86
C ALA A 99 6.14 -15.85 6.45
N ALA A 100 6.24 -16.34 5.21
CA ALA A 100 7.46 -16.96 4.69
C ALA A 100 8.63 -15.98 4.52
N HIS A 101 8.35 -14.72 4.19
CA HIS A 101 9.39 -13.70 3.91
C HIS A 101 9.78 -12.84 5.12
N THR A 102 8.98 -12.81 6.19
CA THR A 102 9.23 -11.95 7.35
C THR A 102 10.53 -12.28 8.07
N HIS A 103 10.90 -13.55 8.19
CA HIS A 103 12.14 -13.96 8.86
C HIS A 103 13.36 -13.30 8.22
N ALA A 104 13.43 -13.25 6.89
CA ALA A 104 14.52 -12.62 6.16
C ALA A 104 14.64 -11.09 6.43
N LEU A 105 13.52 -10.41 6.68
CA LEU A 105 13.54 -9.00 7.08
C LEU A 105 14.16 -8.82 8.47
N LEU A 106 13.81 -9.70 9.41
CA LEU A 106 14.34 -9.68 10.77
C LEU A 106 15.85 -9.99 10.80
N GLU A 107 16.30 -10.96 9.99
CA GLU A 107 17.75 -11.27 9.85
C GLU A 107 18.53 -10.09 9.28
N ARG A 108 17.92 -9.24 8.45
CA ARG A 108 18.51 -7.99 7.96
C ARG A 108 18.46 -6.87 9.01
N GLY A 109 17.94 -7.15 10.21
CA GLY A 109 17.92 -6.24 11.36
C GLY A 109 16.79 -5.22 11.34
N ALA A 110 15.66 -5.50 10.67
CA ALA A 110 14.49 -4.63 10.73
C ALA A 110 13.92 -4.59 12.15
N THR A 111 13.69 -3.39 12.69
CA THR A 111 13.00 -3.14 13.96
C THR A 111 11.54 -2.73 13.75
N ALA A 112 11.18 -2.39 12.52
CA ALA A 112 9.82 -2.10 12.12
C ALA A 112 9.55 -2.59 10.70
N ILE A 113 8.33 -3.04 10.43
CA ILE A 113 7.90 -3.55 9.13
C ILE A 113 6.64 -2.81 8.69
N ILE A 114 6.70 -2.14 7.55
CA ILE A 114 5.54 -1.63 6.83
C ILE A 114 5.14 -2.70 5.82
N THR A 115 3.86 -3.03 5.74
CA THR A 115 3.36 -4.02 4.78
C THR A 115 2.47 -3.37 3.73
N GLY A 116 2.41 -3.96 2.55
CA GLY A 116 1.59 -3.46 1.44
C GLY A 116 0.09 -3.80 1.57
N SER A 117 -0.29 -4.65 2.54
CA SER A 117 -1.68 -4.95 2.89
C SER A 117 -1.82 -5.45 4.33
N ASP A 118 -3.01 -5.38 4.89
CA ASP A 118 -3.34 -5.91 6.22
C ASP A 118 -3.11 -7.44 6.30
N LEU A 119 -3.40 -8.18 5.23
CA LEU A 119 -3.13 -9.62 5.20
C LEU A 119 -1.64 -9.94 5.32
N GLN A 120 -0.78 -9.14 4.69
CA GLN A 120 0.66 -9.27 4.86
C GLN A 120 1.08 -8.92 6.30
N ALA A 121 0.47 -7.90 6.92
CA ALA A 121 0.74 -7.55 8.32
C ALA A 121 0.42 -8.70 9.27
N LEU A 122 -0.71 -9.38 9.07
CA LEU A 122 -1.08 -10.55 9.87
C LEU A 122 -0.07 -11.69 9.73
N GLY A 123 0.40 -11.96 8.50
CA GLY A 123 1.44 -12.95 8.25
C GLY A 123 2.77 -12.60 8.94
N ALA A 124 3.15 -11.33 8.89
CA ALA A 124 4.35 -10.82 9.56
C ALA A 124 4.23 -10.97 11.09
N ILE A 125 3.13 -10.50 11.69
CA ILE A 125 2.88 -10.63 13.14
C ILE A 125 2.93 -12.10 13.58
N ARG A 126 2.34 -13.01 12.80
CA ARG A 126 2.37 -14.44 13.09
C ARG A 126 3.81 -14.98 13.14
N THR A 127 4.64 -14.61 12.19
CA THR A 127 6.05 -15.05 12.17
C THR A 127 6.83 -14.46 13.34
N ILE A 128 6.69 -13.14 13.59
CA ILE A 128 7.33 -12.45 14.72
C ILE A 128 6.99 -13.17 16.03
N THR A 129 5.72 -13.42 16.30
CA THR A 129 5.28 -14.08 17.54
C THR A 129 5.72 -15.54 17.63
N SER A 130 5.81 -16.27 16.50
CA SER A 130 6.30 -17.65 16.48
C SER A 130 7.80 -17.77 16.80
N LEU A 131 8.57 -16.71 16.62
CA LEU A 131 9.97 -16.58 16.99
C LEU A 131 10.16 -16.14 18.47
N GLY A 132 9.07 -15.98 19.22
CA GLY A 132 9.10 -15.52 20.61
C GLY A 132 9.27 -14.02 20.77
N LEU A 133 9.18 -13.25 19.66
CA LEU A 133 9.21 -11.80 19.67
C LEU A 133 7.81 -11.22 19.84
N SER A 134 7.71 -10.03 20.40
CA SER A 134 6.46 -9.32 20.65
C SER A 134 6.23 -8.17 19.66
N VAL A 135 4.96 -7.90 19.38
CA VAL A 135 4.52 -6.71 18.64
C VAL A 135 3.65 -5.89 19.62
N PRO A 136 3.97 -4.63 19.87
CA PRO A 136 5.05 -3.81 19.27
C PRO A 136 6.38 -3.87 20.03
N GLY A 137 6.50 -4.67 21.12
CA GLY A 137 7.62 -4.62 22.06
C GLY A 137 8.99 -4.80 21.41
N ASP A 138 9.15 -5.76 20.52
CA ASP A 138 10.41 -6.01 19.81
C ASP A 138 10.37 -5.48 18.38
N ILE A 139 9.22 -5.63 17.70
CA ILE A 139 9.05 -5.24 16.31
C ILE A 139 7.75 -4.47 16.13
N SER A 140 7.81 -3.28 15.58
CA SER A 140 6.64 -2.51 15.14
C SER A 140 6.12 -3.00 13.79
N VAL A 141 4.79 -3.06 13.62
CA VAL A 141 4.16 -3.47 12.35
C VAL A 141 3.08 -2.47 11.94
N ILE A 142 3.12 -2.04 10.66
CA ILE A 142 2.09 -1.20 10.05
C ILE A 142 1.49 -1.95 8.85
N GLY A 143 0.15 -1.99 8.79
CA GLY A 143 -0.61 -2.54 7.67
C GLY A 143 -0.96 -1.52 6.59
N PHE A 144 -1.72 -1.97 5.60
CA PHE A 144 -2.31 -1.13 4.55
C PHE A 144 -3.68 -1.71 4.21
N ASP A 145 -4.71 -0.89 4.10
CA ASP A 145 -6.12 -1.08 3.73
C ASP A 145 -7.09 -0.64 4.82
N ASP A 146 -6.79 -0.87 6.11
CA ASP A 146 -7.65 -0.68 7.28
C ASP A 146 -8.96 -1.49 7.17
N THR A 147 -8.81 -2.79 6.90
CA THR A 147 -9.95 -3.69 6.86
C THR A 147 -10.59 -3.84 8.26
N PHE A 148 -11.89 -4.07 8.30
CA PHE A 148 -12.72 -4.03 9.52
C PHE A 148 -12.13 -4.78 10.73
N LEU A 149 -11.50 -5.92 10.51
CA LEU A 149 -10.96 -6.75 11.61
C LEU A 149 -9.72 -6.16 12.27
N MET A 150 -9.02 -5.22 11.65
CA MET A 150 -7.71 -4.73 12.11
C MET A 150 -7.78 -3.96 13.43
N GLY A 151 -8.91 -3.33 13.71
CA GLY A 151 -9.18 -2.68 14.99
C GLY A 151 -9.54 -3.63 16.14
N HIS A 152 -9.82 -4.91 15.85
CA HIS A 152 -10.29 -5.91 16.83
C HIS A 152 -9.22 -6.97 17.17
N LEU A 153 -8.01 -6.79 16.67
CA LEU A 153 -6.86 -7.65 16.98
C LEU A 153 -6.25 -7.27 18.33
N ASP A 154 -5.41 -8.14 18.85
CA ASP A 154 -4.58 -7.88 20.03
C ASP A 154 -3.10 -8.22 19.70
N PRO A 155 -2.24 -7.21 19.51
CA PRO A 155 -2.56 -5.77 19.47
C PRO A 155 -3.38 -5.36 18.24
N ALA A 156 -4.22 -4.32 18.37
CA ALA A 156 -4.93 -3.73 17.24
C ALA A 156 -3.93 -3.15 16.23
N LEU A 157 -4.13 -3.39 14.93
CA LEU A 157 -3.17 -3.05 13.89
C LEU A 157 -3.20 -1.56 13.53
N THR A 158 -2.05 -0.89 13.66
CA THR A 158 -1.76 0.40 13.01
C THR A 158 -1.71 0.18 11.51
N THR A 159 -2.46 0.95 10.72
CA THR A 159 -2.60 0.70 9.28
C THR A 159 -2.92 1.98 8.51
N ILE A 160 -2.68 1.96 7.20
CA ILE A 160 -3.07 3.02 6.28
C ILE A 160 -4.50 2.78 5.80
N HIS A 161 -5.41 3.68 6.17
CA HIS A 161 -6.80 3.65 5.74
C HIS A 161 -6.95 4.16 4.31
N GLN A 162 -7.48 3.32 3.43
CA GLN A 162 -7.86 3.71 2.07
C GLN A 162 -9.30 4.25 2.05
N PRO A 163 -9.57 5.43 1.47
CA PRO A 163 -10.92 5.99 1.38
C PRO A 163 -11.75 5.31 0.28
N VAL A 164 -11.88 3.99 0.33
CA VAL A 164 -12.52 3.14 -0.69
C VAL A 164 -13.94 3.63 -1.07
N PRO A 165 -14.82 4.03 -0.13
CA PRO A 165 -16.14 4.55 -0.49
C PRO A 165 -16.09 5.79 -1.39
N SER A 166 -15.14 6.71 -1.14
CA SER A 166 -14.95 7.92 -1.93
C SER A 166 -14.38 7.60 -3.32
N ILE A 167 -13.43 6.70 -3.40
CA ILE A 167 -12.84 6.21 -4.65
C ILE A 167 -13.93 5.59 -5.52
N VAL A 168 -14.67 4.62 -4.98
CA VAL A 168 -15.73 3.91 -5.72
C VAL A 168 -16.86 4.84 -6.17
N SER A 169 -17.33 5.72 -5.28
CA SER A 169 -18.43 6.64 -5.65
C SER A 169 -18.01 7.62 -6.74
N SER A 170 -16.77 8.09 -6.73
CA SER A 170 -16.23 8.98 -7.76
C SER A 170 -16.02 8.25 -9.09
N ALA A 171 -15.48 7.04 -9.06
CA ALA A 171 -15.29 6.20 -10.24
C ALA A 171 -16.63 5.88 -10.92
N VAL A 172 -17.62 5.45 -10.14
CA VAL A 172 -18.97 5.15 -10.65
C VAL A 172 -19.63 6.40 -11.24
N ARG A 173 -19.53 7.55 -10.57
CA ARG A 173 -20.06 8.83 -11.10
C ARG A 173 -19.42 9.17 -12.44
N SER A 174 -18.10 9.13 -12.54
CA SER A 174 -17.38 9.41 -13.78
C SER A 174 -17.79 8.47 -14.91
N LEU A 175 -17.96 7.18 -14.62
CA LEU A 175 -18.45 6.22 -15.62
C LEU A 175 -19.87 6.56 -16.09
N PHE A 176 -20.80 6.91 -15.19
CA PHE A 176 -22.14 7.29 -15.59
C PHE A 176 -22.20 8.62 -16.38
N GLU A 177 -21.33 9.57 -16.07
CA GLU A 177 -21.19 10.80 -16.85
C GLU A 177 -20.69 10.48 -18.27
N ALA A 178 -19.67 9.63 -18.41
CA ALA A 178 -19.17 9.17 -19.70
C ALA A 178 -20.24 8.45 -20.54
N LEU A 179 -21.02 7.57 -19.92
CA LEU A 179 -22.12 6.84 -20.59
C LEU A 179 -23.26 7.75 -21.10
N ARG A 180 -23.41 8.95 -20.53
CA ARG A 180 -24.44 9.93 -20.94
C ARG A 180 -23.91 10.97 -21.93
N ALA A 181 -22.61 11.06 -22.09
CA ALA A 181 -21.98 12.03 -22.99
C ALA A 181 -22.08 11.55 -24.44
N PRO A 182 -22.76 12.30 -25.36
CA PRO A 182 -22.92 11.88 -26.74
C PRO A 182 -21.61 11.86 -27.53
N ASP A 183 -20.62 12.68 -27.07
CA ASP A 183 -19.32 12.85 -27.73
C ASP A 183 -18.19 12.40 -26.76
N TYR A 184 -18.37 11.25 -26.10
CA TYR A 184 -17.36 10.74 -25.18
C TYR A 184 -16.05 10.40 -25.92
N VAL A 185 -14.95 10.96 -25.44
CA VAL A 185 -13.61 10.65 -25.93
C VAL A 185 -12.81 10.08 -24.77
N PRO A 186 -12.31 8.83 -24.89
CA PRO A 186 -11.47 8.23 -23.86
C PRO A 186 -10.20 9.07 -23.65
N THR A 187 -10.00 9.55 -22.42
CA THR A 187 -8.83 10.35 -22.04
C THR A 187 -8.32 9.90 -20.69
N HIS A 188 -6.99 9.90 -20.52
CA HIS A 188 -6.37 9.63 -19.24
C HIS A 188 -6.54 10.81 -18.28
N ALA A 189 -6.89 10.53 -17.03
CA ALA A 189 -6.90 11.47 -15.92
C ALA A 189 -6.69 10.73 -14.60
N ASP A 190 -5.81 11.23 -13.75
CA ASP A 190 -5.56 10.64 -12.43
C ASP A 190 -6.33 11.38 -11.34
N TYR A 191 -7.16 10.63 -10.61
CA TYR A 191 -7.85 11.08 -9.40
C TYR A 191 -7.28 10.35 -8.19
N VAL A 192 -6.43 11.05 -7.44
CA VAL A 192 -5.71 10.48 -6.29
C VAL A 192 -6.37 10.94 -4.99
N PHE A 193 -6.74 9.98 -4.14
CA PHE A 193 -7.38 10.19 -2.85
C PHE A 193 -6.38 10.03 -1.73
N SER A 194 -6.37 10.99 -0.79
CA SER A 194 -5.47 10.94 0.36
C SER A 194 -5.87 9.83 1.33
N PRO A 195 -4.96 8.91 1.67
CA PRO A 195 -5.15 7.96 2.75
C PRO A 195 -4.83 8.62 4.10
N ASP A 196 -5.28 7.97 5.18
CA ASP A 196 -4.97 8.36 6.55
C ASP A 196 -4.19 7.25 7.27
N LEU A 197 -3.22 7.60 8.10
CA LEU A 197 -2.60 6.66 9.04
C LEU A 197 -3.49 6.54 10.28
N ILE A 198 -3.96 5.33 10.57
CA ILE A 198 -4.74 5.01 11.76
C ILE A 198 -3.80 4.34 12.77
N VAL A 199 -3.35 5.10 13.76
CA VAL A 199 -2.45 4.60 14.80
C VAL A 199 -3.22 3.79 15.83
N ARG A 200 -2.74 2.57 16.12
CA ARG A 200 -3.30 1.64 17.12
C ARG A 200 -2.17 1.04 17.97
N GLY A 201 -2.27 -0.23 18.34
CA GLY A 201 -1.39 -0.89 19.30
C GLY A 201 -0.19 -1.65 18.71
N SER A 202 -0.05 -1.76 17.40
CA SER A 202 1.02 -2.57 16.77
C SER A 202 2.31 -1.82 16.50
N THR A 203 2.43 -0.55 16.93
CA THR A 203 3.64 0.26 16.84
C THR A 203 4.04 0.80 18.21
N GLY A 204 5.34 0.82 18.52
CA GLY A 204 5.94 1.27 19.77
C GLY A 204 7.29 1.94 19.53
N HIS A 205 7.94 2.38 20.60
CA HIS A 205 9.29 2.97 20.53
C HIS A 205 10.33 1.91 20.14
N ALA A 206 11.32 2.31 19.34
CA ALA A 206 12.48 1.50 19.04
C ALA A 206 13.34 1.28 20.32
N HIS A 207 13.87 0.07 20.46
CA HIS A 207 14.76 -0.33 21.56
C HIS A 207 16.20 -0.47 21.11
#